data_87420b0cd1957887366db79357e150c6
#
_entry.id   87420b0cd1957887366db79357e150c6
#
_cell.length_a   1.000
_cell.length_b   1.000
_cell.length_c   1.000
_cell.angle_alpha   90.00
_cell.angle_beta   90.00
_cell.angle_gamma   90.00
#
_symmetry.space_group_name_H-M   'P 1'
#
loop_
_entity.id
_entity.type
_entity.pdbx_description
1 polymer ?
#
loop_
_entity_poly.entity_id
_entity_poly.type
_entity_poly.pdbx_seq_one_letter_code
_entity_poly.pdbx_strand_id
1 'polypeptide(L)'
;MDTSTLFLVAAIFAVWMSITCGCIAIYLLLSRQGLTFAPSGANTPKRATAPTPEAPILLSKEHASWEVKVLFKSPSPALNERLSLALASLDAVYEPSAKAYKVAGDSSRTPIQIENVNASGQLPSLTESSVELPPVKGVSIKITKSNQMLAPSKLQLAKLVSLSKRLARLGGTVVDAAQQPITKAGFQAVIAGNAKV
;
A
#
# COMPACT_ATOMS: atom_id res chain seq x y z
N MET A 1 44.34 -37.82 -14.20
CA MET A 1 43.38 -37.48 -13.11
C MET A 1 43.19 -38.73 -12.31
N ASP A 2 43.66 -38.71 -11.07
CA ASP A 2 43.60 -39.90 -10.22
C ASP A 2 42.17 -40.20 -9.81
N THR A 3 41.78 -41.47 -9.86
CA THR A 3 40.43 -41.92 -9.52
C THR A 3 39.97 -41.46 -8.14
N SER A 4 40.92 -41.27 -7.21
CA SER A 4 40.64 -40.74 -5.87
C SER A 4 40.18 -39.28 -5.85
N THR A 5 40.72 -38.42 -6.73
CA THR A 5 40.31 -37.00 -6.83
C THR A 5 38.90 -36.88 -7.44
N LEU A 6 38.56 -37.77 -8.35
CA LEU A 6 37.25 -37.79 -8.97
C LEU A 6 36.14 -38.20 -7.97
N PHE A 7 36.40 -39.18 -7.11
CA PHE A 7 35.51 -39.56 -6.03
C PHE A 7 35.33 -38.45 -4.98
N LEU A 8 36.39 -37.73 -4.67
CA LEU A 8 36.32 -36.63 -3.69
C LEU A 8 35.50 -35.46 -4.21
N VAL A 9 35.67 -35.11 -5.49
CA VAL A 9 34.86 -34.04 -6.14
C VAL A 9 33.40 -34.45 -6.21
N ALA A 10 33.09 -35.71 -6.58
CA ALA A 10 31.72 -36.21 -6.61
C ALA A 10 31.05 -36.20 -5.23
N ALA A 11 31.80 -36.56 -4.16
CA ALA A 11 31.26 -36.52 -2.80
C ALA A 11 30.94 -35.10 -2.35
N ILE A 12 31.79 -34.12 -2.64
CA ILE A 12 31.54 -32.70 -2.32
C ILE A 12 30.31 -32.20 -3.05
N PHE A 13 30.17 -32.55 -4.33
CA PHE A 13 29.01 -32.14 -5.13
C PHE A 13 27.70 -32.74 -4.59
N ALA A 14 27.69 -33.99 -4.17
CA ALA A 14 26.52 -34.64 -3.57
C ALA A 14 26.09 -33.98 -2.25
N VAL A 15 27.06 -33.62 -1.39
CA VAL A 15 26.76 -32.88 -0.14
C VAL A 15 26.16 -31.49 -0.43
N TRP A 16 26.69 -30.77 -1.40
CA TRP A 16 26.19 -29.47 -1.80
C TRP A 16 24.75 -29.54 -2.33
N MET A 17 24.46 -30.51 -3.19
CA MET A 17 23.12 -30.75 -3.71
C MET A 17 22.11 -31.11 -2.61
N SER A 18 22.53 -31.89 -1.62
CA SER A 18 21.68 -32.26 -0.48
C SER A 18 21.28 -31.05 0.36
N ILE A 19 22.24 -30.16 0.65
CA ILE A 19 22.01 -28.95 1.44
C ILE A 19 21.08 -27.97 0.70
N THR A 20 21.29 -27.78 -0.60
CA THR A 20 20.45 -26.86 -1.39
C THR A 20 19.01 -27.37 -1.52
N CYS A 21 18.79 -28.66 -1.76
CA CYS A 21 17.46 -29.27 -1.78
C CYS A 21 16.75 -29.15 -0.42
N GLY A 22 17.48 -29.36 0.69
CA GLY A 22 16.95 -29.19 2.04
C GLY A 22 16.50 -27.77 2.32
N CYS A 23 17.29 -26.78 1.96
CA CYS A 23 16.93 -25.35 2.14
C CYS A 23 15.70 -24.96 1.32
N ILE A 24 15.59 -25.44 0.08
CA ILE A 24 14.42 -25.18 -0.78
C ILE A 24 13.16 -25.83 -0.19
N ALA A 25 13.26 -27.07 0.30
CA ALA A 25 12.13 -27.75 0.92
C ALA A 25 11.64 -27.04 2.18
N ILE A 26 12.57 -26.59 3.05
CA ILE A 26 12.26 -25.79 4.25
C ILE A 26 11.63 -24.45 3.84
N TYR A 27 12.18 -23.76 2.84
CA TYR A 27 11.63 -22.50 2.33
C TYR A 27 10.21 -22.67 1.81
N LEU A 28 9.92 -23.72 1.04
CA LEU A 28 8.58 -24.01 0.52
C LEU A 28 7.59 -24.40 1.62
N LEU A 29 8.05 -25.13 2.65
CA LEU A 29 7.23 -25.46 3.82
C LEU A 29 6.89 -24.20 4.64
N LEU A 30 7.86 -23.33 4.89
CA LEU A 30 7.66 -22.06 5.60
C LEU A 30 6.80 -21.08 4.79
N SER A 31 6.92 -21.08 3.48
CA SER A 31 6.11 -20.24 2.58
C SER A 31 4.67 -20.71 2.47
N ARG A 32 4.43 -22.03 2.54
CA ARG A 32 3.08 -22.63 2.52
C ARG A 32 2.38 -22.59 3.88
N GLN A 33 3.13 -22.71 4.96
CA GLN A 33 2.59 -22.54 6.30
C GLN A 33 2.69 -21.05 6.65
N GLY A 34 1.66 -20.28 6.31
CA GLY A 34 1.40 -19.06 7.06
C GLY A 34 1.33 -19.48 8.54
N LEU A 35 2.40 -19.19 9.28
CA LEU A 35 2.51 -19.52 10.70
C LEU A 35 1.35 -18.92 11.48
N THR A 36 0.26 -19.66 11.61
CA THR A 36 -0.71 -19.48 12.67
C THR A 36 -0.17 -20.23 13.89
N PHE A 37 0.65 -19.59 14.68
CA PHE A 37 0.89 -20.01 16.05
C PHE A 37 -0.42 -19.77 16.80
N ALA A 38 -1.23 -20.82 16.95
CA ALA A 38 -2.32 -20.86 17.91
C ALA A 38 -1.76 -21.39 19.21
N PRO A 39 -1.74 -20.62 20.31
CA PRO A 39 -1.56 -21.19 21.63
C PRO A 39 -2.85 -21.94 21.99
N SER A 40 -2.73 -23.26 22.18
CA SER A 40 -3.76 -24.11 22.79
C SER A 40 -3.92 -23.72 24.25
N GLY A 41 -5.10 -23.31 24.66
CA GLY A 41 -5.42 -23.06 26.08
C GLY A 41 -6.78 -22.40 26.24
N ALA A 42 -7.79 -23.22 26.39
CA ALA A 42 -9.05 -23.12 27.16
C ALA A 42 -9.66 -21.75 27.47
N ASN A 43 -10.94 -21.71 27.23
CA ASN A 43 -12.01 -20.81 27.65
C ASN A 43 -12.52 -19.86 26.57
N THR A 44 -13.57 -20.34 25.91
CA THR A 44 -14.43 -19.62 24.99
C THR A 44 -15.31 -18.62 25.72
N PRO A 45 -15.10 -17.30 25.63
CA PRO A 45 -16.20 -16.37 25.71
C PRO A 45 -16.82 -16.28 24.32
N LYS A 46 -18.13 -16.34 24.26
CA LYS A 46 -19.02 -16.15 23.13
C LYS A 46 -18.45 -15.07 22.18
N ARG A 47 -17.92 -15.50 21.03
CA ARG A 47 -17.40 -14.64 19.98
C ARG A 47 -18.57 -13.83 19.43
N ALA A 48 -18.64 -12.56 19.84
CA ALA A 48 -19.42 -11.59 19.11
C ALA A 48 -19.02 -11.72 17.64
N THR A 49 -20.00 -11.94 16.79
CA THR A 49 -19.86 -12.06 15.33
C THR A 49 -19.08 -10.84 14.84
N ALA A 50 -17.81 -11.03 14.52
CA ALA A 50 -17.05 -9.98 13.88
C ALA A 50 -17.78 -9.67 12.57
N PRO A 51 -18.06 -8.40 12.26
CA PRO A 51 -18.71 -8.04 11.01
C PRO A 51 -17.86 -8.61 9.88
N THR A 52 -18.49 -9.34 8.97
CA THR A 52 -17.88 -9.78 7.72
C THR A 52 -17.16 -8.57 7.13
N PRO A 53 -15.87 -8.64 6.78
CA PRO A 53 -15.16 -7.50 6.26
C PRO A 53 -15.87 -7.03 4.98
N GLU A 54 -16.64 -5.98 5.14
CA GLU A 54 -17.35 -5.37 4.03
C GLU A 54 -16.33 -4.86 3.04
N ALA A 55 -16.51 -5.14 1.74
CA ALA A 55 -15.59 -4.67 0.71
C ALA A 55 -15.52 -3.15 0.73
N PRO A 56 -14.32 -2.54 0.75
CA PRO A 56 -14.16 -1.10 0.86
C PRO A 56 -14.79 -0.38 -0.34
N ILE A 57 -15.38 0.79 -0.09
CA ILE A 57 -15.99 1.64 -1.12
C ILE A 57 -14.91 2.60 -1.64
N LEU A 58 -14.48 2.41 -2.87
CA LEU A 58 -13.43 3.26 -3.46
C LEU A 58 -13.98 4.38 -4.32
N LEU A 59 -15.17 4.23 -4.90
CA LEU A 59 -15.72 5.24 -5.78
C LEU A 59 -16.27 6.41 -4.96
N SER A 60 -15.65 7.58 -5.10
CA SER A 60 -16.21 8.83 -4.61
C SER A 60 -17.31 9.29 -5.57
N LYS A 61 -18.55 9.35 -5.07
CA LYS A 61 -19.71 9.83 -5.85
C LYS A 61 -19.55 11.30 -6.25
N GLU A 62 -18.86 12.08 -5.42
CA GLU A 62 -18.69 13.52 -5.64
C GLU A 62 -17.68 13.84 -6.75
N HIS A 63 -16.67 13.00 -6.95
CA HIS A 63 -15.54 13.33 -7.83
C HIS A 63 -15.34 12.34 -8.98
N ALA A 64 -16.23 11.37 -9.18
CA ALA A 64 -16.10 10.31 -10.19
C ALA A 64 -14.67 9.71 -10.24
N SER A 65 -14.08 9.46 -9.08
CA SER A 65 -12.71 8.99 -8.92
C SER A 65 -12.63 7.84 -7.93
N TRP A 66 -11.67 6.94 -8.14
CA TRP A 66 -11.32 5.92 -7.14
C TRP A 66 -10.41 6.55 -6.10
N GLU A 67 -10.90 6.62 -4.87
CA GLU A 67 -10.29 7.38 -3.80
C GLU A 67 -9.99 6.51 -2.58
N VAL A 68 -8.80 6.71 -2.01
CA VAL A 68 -8.42 6.21 -0.69
C VAL A 68 -7.83 7.38 0.09
N LYS A 69 -8.25 7.55 1.34
CA LYS A 69 -7.76 8.64 2.20
C LYS A 69 -6.81 8.12 3.26
N VAL A 70 -5.82 8.92 3.60
CA VAL A 70 -4.93 8.69 4.75
C VAL A 70 -5.13 9.83 5.72
N LEU A 71 -5.70 9.52 6.90
CA LEU A 71 -5.97 10.50 7.96
C LEU A 71 -4.86 10.41 9.01
N PHE A 72 -4.19 11.52 9.28
CA PHE A 72 -3.12 11.59 10.28
C PHE A 72 -3.69 11.86 11.67
N LYS A 73 -3.21 11.08 12.67
CA LYS A 73 -3.67 11.21 14.05
C LYS A 73 -3.16 12.45 14.75
N SER A 74 -1.97 12.91 14.41
CA SER A 74 -1.28 14.04 15.05
C SER A 74 -0.71 14.97 13.99
N PRO A 75 -1.54 15.82 13.37
CA PRO A 75 -1.08 16.81 12.41
C PRO A 75 -0.10 17.81 13.08
N SER A 76 1.05 18.05 12.46
CA SER A 76 2.06 18.96 12.97
C SER A 76 2.92 19.50 11.81
N PRO A 77 3.65 20.62 11.98
CA PRO A 77 4.61 21.07 10.98
C PRO A 77 5.69 20.03 10.66
N ALA A 78 6.20 19.32 11.67
CA ALA A 78 7.15 18.24 11.48
C ALA A 78 6.56 17.06 10.64
N LEU A 79 5.25 16.85 10.69
CA LEU A 79 4.58 15.89 9.81
C LEU A 79 4.60 16.38 8.36
N ASN A 80 4.43 17.68 8.10
CA ASN A 80 4.50 18.25 6.76
C ASN A 80 5.89 18.00 6.13
N GLU A 81 6.97 18.18 6.89
CA GLU A 81 8.34 17.88 6.44
C GLU A 81 8.52 16.39 6.10
N ARG A 82 8.06 15.51 6.99
CA ARG A 82 8.11 14.06 6.75
C ARG A 82 7.25 13.65 5.54
N LEU A 83 6.10 14.30 5.36
CA LEU A 83 5.23 14.08 4.21
C LEU A 83 5.91 14.53 2.91
N SER A 84 6.58 15.70 2.92
CA SER A 84 7.38 16.20 1.79
C SER A 84 8.46 15.19 1.38
N LEU A 85 9.24 14.69 2.33
CA LEU A 85 10.28 13.68 2.08
C LEU A 85 9.69 12.36 1.56
N ALA A 86 8.54 11.95 2.12
CA ALA A 86 7.85 10.75 1.65
C ALA A 86 7.34 10.92 0.21
N LEU A 87 6.76 12.06 -0.14
CA LEU A 87 6.32 12.37 -1.50
C LEU A 87 7.49 12.40 -2.48
N ALA A 88 8.61 13.02 -2.11
CA ALA A 88 9.83 13.00 -2.91
C ALA A 88 10.34 11.56 -3.14
N SER A 89 10.32 10.71 -2.11
CA SER A 89 10.72 9.29 -2.23
C SER A 89 9.78 8.44 -3.09
N LEU A 90 8.62 8.97 -3.44
CA LEU A 90 7.62 8.36 -4.30
C LEU A 90 7.66 8.92 -5.72
N ASP A 91 8.65 9.75 -6.04
CA ASP A 91 8.77 10.50 -7.30
C ASP A 91 7.50 11.31 -7.60
N ALA A 92 6.88 11.85 -6.54
CA ALA A 92 5.69 12.67 -6.67
C ALA A 92 6.09 14.08 -7.15
N VAL A 93 5.51 14.51 -8.26
CA VAL A 93 5.74 15.84 -8.83
C VAL A 93 4.60 16.76 -8.44
N TYR A 94 4.94 17.93 -7.91
CA TYR A 94 3.94 18.95 -7.58
C TYR A 94 3.42 19.64 -8.84
N GLU A 95 2.12 19.76 -8.97
CA GLU A 95 1.47 20.50 -10.05
C GLU A 95 0.80 21.77 -9.50
N PRO A 96 1.37 22.94 -9.78
CA PRO A 96 0.86 24.21 -9.25
C PRO A 96 -0.57 24.54 -9.68
N SER A 97 -0.95 24.16 -10.92
CA SER A 97 -2.29 24.40 -11.47
C SER A 97 -3.39 23.65 -10.72
N ALA A 98 -3.09 22.41 -10.32
CA ALA A 98 -4.01 21.55 -9.58
C ALA A 98 -3.84 21.70 -8.06
N LYS A 99 -2.76 22.34 -7.60
CA LYS A 99 -2.33 22.36 -6.18
C LYS A 99 -2.35 20.95 -5.57
N ALA A 100 -1.74 20.01 -6.27
CA ALA A 100 -1.72 18.60 -5.93
C ALA A 100 -0.41 17.97 -6.35
N TYR A 101 -0.06 16.83 -5.76
CA TYR A 101 1.05 16.01 -6.21
C TYR A 101 0.56 14.92 -7.16
N LYS A 102 1.35 14.65 -8.20
CA LYS A 102 1.10 13.56 -9.15
C LYS A 102 2.20 12.52 -9.08
N VAL A 103 1.82 11.27 -9.00
CA VAL A 103 2.71 10.11 -9.13
C VAL A 103 2.37 9.40 -10.43
N ALA A 104 3.39 8.96 -11.17
CA ALA A 104 3.17 8.20 -12.40
C ALA A 104 2.29 6.98 -12.13
N GLY A 105 1.25 6.78 -12.91
CA GLY A 105 0.38 5.60 -12.88
C GLY A 105 1.03 4.36 -13.53
N ASP A 106 0.22 3.49 -14.11
CA ASP A 106 0.67 2.42 -15.01
C ASP A 106 0.89 2.96 -16.44
N SER A 107 0.27 4.11 -16.74
CA SER A 107 0.54 4.87 -17.96
C SER A 107 0.63 6.37 -17.64
N SER A 108 1.29 7.13 -18.51
CA SER A 108 1.39 8.59 -18.39
C SER A 108 0.04 9.30 -18.47
N ARG A 109 -0.98 8.64 -19.03
CA ARG A 109 -2.34 9.21 -19.21
C ARG A 109 -3.21 9.10 -17.97
N THR A 110 -2.83 8.29 -16.99
CA THR A 110 -3.62 8.03 -15.78
C THR A 110 -2.75 8.15 -14.52
N PRO A 111 -2.26 9.37 -14.22
CA PRO A 111 -1.49 9.59 -13.01
C PRO A 111 -2.35 9.38 -11.77
N ILE A 112 -1.70 9.01 -10.67
CA ILE A 112 -2.33 8.99 -9.35
C ILE A 112 -2.13 10.37 -8.74
N GLN A 113 -3.22 11.00 -8.35
CA GLN A 113 -3.24 12.33 -7.74
C GLN A 113 -3.24 12.21 -6.22
N ILE A 114 -2.46 13.05 -5.55
CA ILE A 114 -2.41 13.15 -4.09
C ILE A 114 -2.79 14.58 -3.72
N GLU A 115 -3.93 14.71 -3.04
CA GLU A 115 -4.54 15.96 -2.66
C GLU A 115 -4.70 16.06 -1.15
N ASN A 116 -5.08 17.22 -0.65
CA ASN A 116 -5.47 17.38 0.74
C ASN A 116 -6.86 16.75 0.98
N VAL A 117 -7.07 16.17 2.15
CA VAL A 117 -8.37 15.63 2.56
C VAL A 117 -9.41 16.74 2.84
N ASN A 118 -8.96 17.99 2.96
CA ASN A 118 -9.85 19.13 3.17
C ASN A 118 -10.83 19.32 2.00
N ALA A 119 -11.95 20.01 2.24
CA ALA A 119 -12.96 20.27 1.24
C ALA A 119 -12.45 20.97 -0.03
N SER A 120 -11.41 21.82 0.08
CA SER A 120 -10.77 22.43 -1.07
C SER A 120 -9.95 21.46 -1.94
N GLY A 121 -9.56 20.29 -1.41
CA GLY A 121 -8.65 19.34 -2.06
C GLY A 121 -7.22 19.86 -2.26
N GLN A 122 -6.97 21.14 -2.01
CA GLN A 122 -5.70 21.79 -2.32
C GLN A 122 -4.62 21.41 -1.31
N LEU A 123 -3.57 20.77 -1.79
CA LEU A 123 -2.34 20.50 -1.04
C LEU A 123 -1.27 21.47 -1.56
N PRO A 124 -0.78 22.41 -0.73
CA PRO A 124 0.27 23.33 -1.14
C PRO A 124 1.58 22.60 -1.40
N SER A 125 2.51 23.26 -2.10
CA SER A 125 3.88 22.76 -2.21
C SER A 125 4.50 22.66 -0.82
N LEU A 126 4.87 21.45 -0.42
CA LEU A 126 5.50 21.20 0.89
C LEU A 126 7.03 21.35 0.82
N THR A 127 7.57 21.68 -0.35
CA THR A 127 9.02 21.83 -0.59
C THR A 127 9.48 23.28 -0.42
N GLU A 128 8.56 24.23 -0.51
CA GLU A 128 8.87 25.65 -0.35
C GLU A 128 8.93 26.05 1.13
N SER A 129 10.13 26.16 1.66
CA SER A 129 10.42 26.42 3.08
C SER A 129 10.07 27.82 3.57
N SER A 130 9.52 28.70 2.74
CA SER A 130 9.35 30.13 3.05
C SER A 130 8.00 30.51 3.69
N VAL A 131 7.04 29.59 3.75
CA VAL A 131 5.70 29.85 4.28
C VAL A 131 5.38 28.84 5.38
N GLU A 132 4.95 29.33 6.54
CA GLU A 132 4.45 28.49 7.61
C GLU A 132 3.11 27.85 7.19
N LEU A 133 3.19 26.62 6.68
CA LEU A 133 2.05 25.89 6.17
C LEU A 133 1.23 25.29 7.32
N PRO A 134 -0.10 25.37 7.26
CA PRO A 134 -0.93 24.71 8.24
C PRO A 134 -0.69 23.19 8.23
N PRO A 135 -0.74 22.52 9.40
CA PRO A 135 -0.55 21.08 9.48
C PRO A 135 -1.55 20.32 8.61
N VAL A 136 -1.05 19.42 7.77
CA VAL A 136 -1.87 18.56 6.90
C VAL A 136 -2.56 17.49 7.74
N LYS A 137 -3.89 17.52 7.78
CA LYS A 137 -4.71 16.57 8.57
C LYS A 137 -4.82 15.21 7.90
N GLY A 138 -4.64 15.16 6.59
CA GLY A 138 -4.71 13.94 5.81
C GLY A 138 -4.54 14.21 4.33
N VAL A 139 -4.32 13.13 3.58
CA VAL A 139 -4.19 13.19 2.13
C VAL A 139 -5.17 12.21 1.47
N SER A 140 -5.74 12.63 0.35
CA SER A 140 -6.57 11.82 -0.52
C SER A 140 -5.75 11.38 -1.72
N ILE A 141 -5.73 10.10 -1.99
CA ILE A 141 -5.01 9.48 -3.10
C ILE A 141 -6.06 9.03 -4.11
N LYS A 142 -6.03 9.61 -5.30
CA LYS A 142 -7.11 9.48 -6.29
C LYS A 142 -6.57 8.98 -7.63
N ILE A 143 -7.38 8.13 -8.28
CA ILE A 143 -7.25 7.81 -9.68
C ILE A 143 -8.47 8.44 -10.37
N THR A 144 -8.24 9.50 -11.15
CA THR A 144 -9.33 10.20 -11.83
C THR A 144 -9.87 9.33 -12.97
N LYS A 145 -11.18 9.21 -13.06
CA LYS A 145 -11.85 8.51 -14.15
C LYS A 145 -11.67 9.33 -15.44
N SER A 146 -10.96 8.76 -16.41
CA SER A 146 -10.96 9.30 -17.78
C SER A 146 -12.24 8.84 -18.49
N ASN A 147 -12.76 9.66 -19.41
CA ASN A 147 -13.97 9.34 -20.20
C ASN A 147 -13.88 8.01 -20.96
N GLN A 148 -12.67 7.46 -21.13
CA GLN A 148 -12.40 6.20 -21.82
C GLN A 148 -12.13 5.03 -20.88
N MET A 149 -12.02 5.26 -19.55
CA MET A 149 -11.72 4.18 -18.58
C MET A 149 -12.97 3.81 -17.79
N LEU A 150 -13.42 2.59 -17.98
CA LEU A 150 -14.53 2.01 -17.21
C LEU A 150 -14.10 1.67 -15.75
N ALA A 151 -12.89 1.20 -15.58
CA ALA A 151 -12.32 0.87 -14.27
C ALA A 151 -10.79 0.95 -14.30
N PRO A 152 -10.11 1.24 -13.15
CA PRO A 152 -8.66 1.20 -13.08
C PRO A 152 -8.12 -0.23 -13.23
N SER A 153 -6.92 -0.35 -13.79
CA SER A 153 -6.24 -1.64 -13.89
C SER A 153 -5.88 -2.19 -12.50
N LYS A 154 -5.71 -3.50 -12.38
CA LYS A 154 -5.23 -4.13 -11.13
C LYS A 154 -3.89 -3.56 -10.69
N LEU A 155 -3.03 -3.19 -11.64
CA LEU A 155 -1.73 -2.58 -11.35
C LEU A 155 -1.90 -1.18 -10.75
N GLN A 156 -2.81 -0.37 -11.27
CA GLN A 156 -3.14 0.94 -10.70
C GLN A 156 -3.72 0.83 -9.30
N LEU A 157 -4.63 -0.13 -9.07
CA LEU A 157 -5.19 -0.40 -7.74
C LEU A 157 -4.12 -0.87 -6.76
N ALA A 158 -3.21 -1.74 -7.19
CA ALA A 158 -2.07 -2.18 -6.37
C ALA A 158 -1.16 -0.99 -6.02
N LYS A 159 -0.91 -0.10 -6.97
CA LYS A 159 -0.11 1.12 -6.75
C LYS A 159 -0.81 2.10 -5.80
N LEU A 160 -2.11 2.31 -5.95
CA LEU A 160 -2.94 3.10 -5.04
C LEU A 160 -2.82 2.58 -3.59
N VAL A 161 -2.97 1.26 -3.39
CA VAL A 161 -2.82 0.61 -2.08
C VAL A 161 -1.38 0.74 -1.56
N SER A 162 -0.38 0.58 -2.41
CA SER A 162 1.03 0.73 -2.02
C SER A 162 1.33 2.15 -1.54
N LEU A 163 0.89 3.16 -2.28
CA LEU A 163 1.05 4.58 -1.91
C LEU A 163 0.36 4.88 -0.59
N SER A 164 -0.90 4.46 -0.43
CA SER A 164 -1.65 4.72 0.80
C SER A 164 -0.98 4.08 2.03
N LYS A 165 -0.47 2.86 1.92
CA LYS A 165 0.28 2.20 2.99
C LYS A 165 1.59 2.91 3.32
N ARG A 166 2.33 3.40 2.31
CA ARG A 166 3.58 4.14 2.53
C ARG A 166 3.31 5.45 3.27
N LEU A 167 2.30 6.22 2.86
CA LEU A 167 1.94 7.47 3.53
C LEU A 167 1.35 7.23 4.91
N ALA A 168 0.60 6.15 5.13
CA ALA A 168 0.07 5.80 6.45
C ALA A 168 1.17 5.50 7.50
N ARG A 169 2.37 5.09 7.06
CA ARG A 169 3.53 4.90 7.97
C ARG A 169 3.98 6.18 8.67
N LEU A 170 3.55 7.34 8.20
CA LEU A 170 3.79 8.62 8.87
C LEU A 170 2.92 8.83 10.12
N GLY A 171 2.13 7.83 10.52
CA GLY A 171 1.23 7.89 11.68
C GLY A 171 -0.24 8.11 11.28
N GLY A 172 -0.59 7.74 10.05
CA GLY A 172 -1.96 7.84 9.54
C GLY A 172 -2.73 6.51 9.56
N THR A 173 -4.04 6.62 9.40
CA THR A 173 -4.96 5.50 9.17
C THR A 173 -5.52 5.60 7.76
N VAL A 174 -5.50 4.47 7.04
CA VAL A 174 -6.09 4.41 5.69
C VAL A 174 -7.58 4.16 5.81
N VAL A 175 -8.37 5.02 5.19
CA VAL A 175 -9.83 4.92 5.14
C VAL A 175 -10.31 4.92 3.69
N ASP A 176 -11.47 4.35 3.46
CA ASP A 176 -12.15 4.33 2.16
C ASP A 176 -12.94 5.62 1.89
N ALA A 177 -13.67 5.70 0.78
CA ALA A 177 -14.48 6.86 0.43
C ALA A 177 -15.60 7.14 1.44
N ALA A 178 -16.08 6.11 2.16
CA ALA A 178 -17.06 6.22 3.24
C ALA A 178 -16.42 6.52 4.61
N GLN A 179 -15.12 6.84 4.64
CA GLN A 179 -14.33 7.09 5.87
C GLN A 179 -14.22 5.88 6.81
N GLN A 180 -14.43 4.66 6.30
CA GLN A 180 -14.25 3.44 7.07
C GLN A 180 -12.80 2.95 6.98
N PRO A 181 -12.18 2.55 8.11
CA PRO A 181 -10.82 2.02 8.09
C PRO A 181 -10.68 0.78 7.21
N ILE A 182 -9.74 0.80 6.29
CA ILE A 182 -9.49 -0.35 5.41
C ILE A 182 -8.64 -1.38 6.13
N THR A 183 -9.18 -2.58 6.29
CA THR A 183 -8.48 -3.73 6.89
C THR A 183 -7.50 -4.38 5.91
N LYS A 184 -6.66 -5.30 6.41
CA LYS A 184 -5.75 -6.10 5.56
C LYS A 184 -6.53 -6.88 4.47
N ALA A 185 -7.68 -7.45 4.81
CA ALA A 185 -8.54 -8.14 3.86
C ALA A 185 -9.15 -7.15 2.85
N GLY A 186 -9.53 -5.94 3.30
CA GLY A 186 -10.02 -4.88 2.44
C GLY A 186 -8.99 -4.47 1.37
N PHE A 187 -7.72 -4.32 1.73
CA PHE A 187 -6.67 -4.05 0.73
C PHE A 187 -6.51 -5.16 -0.31
N GLN A 188 -6.67 -6.41 0.11
CA GLN A 188 -6.63 -7.54 -0.84
C GLN A 188 -7.83 -7.51 -1.79
N ALA A 189 -9.02 -7.19 -1.28
CA ALA A 189 -10.21 -7.01 -2.09
C ALA A 189 -10.05 -5.88 -3.12
N VAL A 190 -9.44 -4.75 -2.71
CA VAL A 190 -9.10 -3.64 -3.63
C VAL A 190 -8.22 -4.12 -4.77
N ILE A 191 -7.09 -4.78 -4.46
CA ILE A 191 -6.13 -5.26 -5.47
C ILE A 191 -6.76 -6.31 -6.39
N ALA A 192 -7.66 -7.14 -5.86
CA ALA A 192 -8.39 -8.13 -6.65
C ALA A 192 -9.44 -7.48 -7.59
N GLY A 193 -9.76 -6.19 -7.41
CA GLY A 193 -10.81 -5.50 -8.14
C GLY A 193 -12.22 -5.74 -7.60
N ASN A 194 -12.34 -6.27 -6.37
CA ASN A 194 -13.60 -6.58 -5.70
C ASN A 194 -14.07 -5.46 -4.76
N ALA A 195 -13.49 -4.25 -4.87
CA ALA A 195 -13.97 -3.09 -4.13
C ALA A 195 -15.36 -2.68 -4.63
N LYS A 196 -16.23 -2.22 -3.72
CA LYS A 196 -17.53 -1.67 -4.11
C LYS A 196 -17.33 -0.35 -4.87
N VAL A 197 -18.08 -0.21 -5.94
CA VAL A 197 -18.09 0.97 -6.82
C VAL A 197 -19.37 1.75 -6.60
#